data_12416ba4c3ff41eedf00d03cb38f469d
#
_entry.id   12416ba4c3ff41eedf00d03cb38f469d
#
_cell.length_a   1.000
_cell.length_b   1.000
_cell.length_c   1.000
_cell.angle_alpha   90.00
_cell.angle_beta   90.00
_cell.angle_gamma   90.00
#
_symmetry.space_group_name_H-M   'P 1'
#
loop_
_entity.id
_entity.type
_entity.pdbx_description
1 polymer ?
#
loop_
_entity_poly.entity_id
_entity_poly.type
_entity_poly.pdbx_seq_one_letter_code
_entity_poly.pdbx_strand_id
1 'polypeptide(L)'
;KNYGYFGDNHGNILCINLNNMKPVWYYDNHDDIDATIVCEEENGVPFVYTACEVDRQGDSGMCHIAKLNGLNGEVAWAVQVPCTRHNINNKHFDGGMYSTPLLGGGNCSDLIFSTLANDGVNGDGHFYAFEKRTGKVVYKTKLKHYAWSSPVGFYNEKNELFIVVGDTYGYLYLIEGKSGRVIYDERFGVNFESSPVVVGNTLVVGSRGQSVYKVHIG
;
A
#
# COMPACT_ATOMS: atom_id res chain seq x y z
N LYS A 1 -3.72 25.66 6.73
CA LYS A 1 -3.66 24.94 8.02
C LYS A 1 -2.57 23.87 7.90
N ASN A 2 -1.73 23.73 8.93
CA ASN A 2 -0.66 22.72 8.96
C ASN A 2 -1.18 21.52 9.76
N TYR A 3 -1.60 20.47 9.06
CA TYR A 3 -2.08 19.22 9.66
C TYR A 3 -1.09 18.10 9.44
N GLY A 4 -0.98 17.20 10.42
CA GLY A 4 -0.28 15.93 10.33
C GLY A 4 -1.28 14.79 10.51
N TYR A 5 -1.09 13.71 9.76
CA TYR A 5 -1.94 12.52 9.81
C TYR A 5 -1.08 11.29 10.10
N PHE A 6 -1.55 10.43 10.99
CA PHE A 6 -0.86 9.18 11.33
C PHE A 6 -1.85 8.13 11.84
N GLY A 7 -1.47 6.87 11.71
CA GLY A 7 -2.18 5.74 12.28
C GLY A 7 -1.48 5.21 13.53
N ASP A 8 -2.19 4.48 14.35
CA ASP A 8 -1.65 3.80 15.53
C ASP A 8 -2.01 2.30 15.54
N ASN A 9 -1.36 1.56 16.46
CA ASN A 9 -1.58 0.14 16.66
C ASN A 9 -2.94 -0.21 17.32
N HIS A 10 -3.79 0.77 17.58
CA HIS A 10 -5.16 0.56 18.04
C HIS A 10 -6.19 0.73 16.90
N GLY A 11 -5.72 1.03 15.69
CA GLY A 11 -6.58 1.26 14.53
C GLY A 11 -7.07 2.69 14.39
N ASN A 12 -6.57 3.63 15.19
CA ASN A 12 -6.97 5.02 15.07
C ASN A 12 -6.18 5.74 13.99
N ILE A 13 -6.88 6.46 13.15
CA ILE A 13 -6.31 7.48 12.27
C ILE A 13 -6.51 8.82 12.95
N LEU A 14 -5.42 9.54 13.18
CA LEU A 14 -5.43 10.81 13.89
C LEU A 14 -5.00 11.95 12.96
N CYS A 15 -5.67 13.08 13.13
CA CYS A 15 -5.24 14.37 12.58
C CYS A 15 -4.84 15.28 13.74
N ILE A 16 -3.67 15.86 13.65
CA ILE A 16 -3.18 16.87 14.58
C ILE A 16 -2.89 18.20 13.89
N ASN A 17 -3.12 19.28 14.59
CA ASN A 17 -2.69 20.61 14.17
C ASN A 17 -1.22 20.81 14.56
N LEU A 18 -0.32 20.86 13.59
CA LEU A 18 1.13 20.98 13.80
C LEU A 18 1.58 22.31 14.39
N ASN A 19 0.72 23.36 14.40
CA ASN A 19 1.06 24.64 15.03
C ASN A 19 0.96 24.60 16.57
N ASN A 20 0.12 23.73 17.12
CA ASN A 20 -0.12 23.66 18.56
C ASN A 20 -0.16 22.24 19.12
N MET A 21 0.10 21.23 18.27
CA MET A 21 0.13 19.80 18.60
C MET A 21 -1.17 19.26 19.23
N LYS A 22 -2.31 19.89 18.92
CA LYS A 22 -3.61 19.43 19.42
C LYS A 22 -4.31 18.55 18.41
N PRO A 23 -5.05 17.50 18.87
CA PRO A 23 -5.87 16.69 17.98
C PRO A 23 -6.98 17.55 17.35
N VAL A 24 -7.30 17.22 16.09
CA VAL A 24 -8.37 17.87 15.31
C VAL A 24 -9.53 16.90 15.15
N TRP A 25 -9.24 15.69 14.72
CA TRP A 25 -10.20 14.60 14.61
C TRP A 25 -9.49 13.24 14.71
N TYR A 26 -10.25 12.19 14.96
CA TYR A 26 -9.81 10.81 14.83
C TYR A 26 -10.88 9.98 14.10
N TYR A 27 -10.43 8.89 13.49
CA TYR A 27 -11.27 7.91 12.81
C TYR A 27 -10.82 6.51 13.22
N ASP A 28 -11.77 5.65 13.62
CA ASP A 28 -11.52 4.25 13.96
C ASP A 28 -11.52 3.40 12.68
N ASN A 29 -10.36 2.87 12.31
CA ASN A 29 -10.20 1.97 11.16
C ASN A 29 -10.17 0.48 11.56
N HIS A 30 -10.63 0.18 12.76
CA HIS A 30 -10.96 -1.14 13.31
C HIS A 30 -9.78 -2.05 13.68
N ASP A 31 -8.63 -1.94 13.05
CA ASP A 31 -7.46 -2.78 13.27
C ASP A 31 -6.16 -2.02 13.09
N ASP A 32 -5.04 -2.60 13.45
CA ASP A 32 -3.71 -2.03 13.48
C ASP A 32 -3.32 -1.36 12.15
N ILE A 33 -2.60 -0.23 12.24
CA ILE A 33 -2.21 0.58 11.08
C ILE A 33 -0.69 0.59 10.94
N ASP A 34 -0.17 -0.32 10.15
CA ASP A 34 1.25 -0.37 9.80
C ASP A 34 1.59 0.47 8.56
N ALA A 35 0.62 0.59 7.65
CA ALA A 35 0.79 1.37 6.43
C ALA A 35 0.91 2.87 6.72
N THR A 36 1.89 3.53 6.12
CA THR A 36 1.97 5.01 6.17
C THR A 36 0.78 5.63 5.42
N ILE A 37 0.15 6.62 6.05
CA ILE A 37 -0.96 7.36 5.46
C ILE A 37 -0.46 8.22 4.29
N VAL A 38 -1.20 8.19 3.20
CA VAL A 38 -0.93 9.02 2.01
C VAL A 38 -1.94 10.15 1.92
N CYS A 39 -1.47 11.34 1.58
CA CYS A 39 -2.30 12.54 1.45
C CYS A 39 -2.22 13.11 0.03
N GLU A 40 -3.36 13.50 -0.52
CA GLU A 40 -3.50 14.18 -1.80
C GLU A 40 -4.48 15.34 -1.66
N GLU A 41 -4.19 16.46 -2.32
CA GLU A 41 -5.11 17.59 -2.37
C GLU A 41 -5.99 17.51 -3.63
N GLU A 42 -7.30 17.57 -3.44
CA GLU A 42 -8.28 17.62 -4.52
C GLU A 42 -9.12 18.90 -4.36
N ASN A 43 -9.00 19.84 -5.29
CA ASN A 43 -9.74 21.12 -5.29
C ASN A 43 -9.59 21.92 -3.98
N GLY A 44 -8.39 21.95 -3.40
CA GLY A 44 -8.10 22.67 -2.16
C GLY A 44 -8.53 21.93 -0.89
N VAL A 45 -9.00 20.69 -0.99
CA VAL A 45 -9.34 19.83 0.14
C VAL A 45 -8.33 18.70 0.24
N PRO A 46 -7.62 18.53 1.37
CA PRO A 46 -6.75 17.37 1.56
C PRO A 46 -7.62 16.12 1.79
N PHE A 47 -7.29 15.04 1.11
CA PHE A 47 -7.82 13.71 1.37
C PHE A 47 -6.69 12.80 1.83
N VAL A 48 -6.98 11.92 2.78
CA VAL A 48 -6.05 10.93 3.29
C VAL A 48 -6.55 9.52 2.96
N TYR A 49 -5.62 8.66 2.57
CA TYR A 49 -5.89 7.26 2.27
C TYR A 49 -5.20 6.41 3.33
N THR A 50 -5.94 5.46 3.85
CA THR A 50 -5.51 4.58 4.94
C THR A 50 -6.05 3.18 4.76
N ALA A 51 -5.39 2.22 5.38
CA ALA A 51 -5.92 0.86 5.52
C ALA A 51 -5.35 0.22 6.78
N CYS A 52 -6.00 -0.85 7.25
CA CYS A 52 -5.51 -1.64 8.36
C CYS A 52 -4.94 -2.99 7.92
N GLU A 53 -4.19 -3.61 8.81
CA GLU A 53 -3.91 -5.02 8.75
C GLU A 53 -5.07 -5.84 9.37
N VAL A 54 -4.93 -7.15 9.44
CA VAL A 54 -5.89 -8.05 10.06
C VAL A 54 -5.15 -8.95 11.05
N ASP A 55 -4.91 -8.44 12.25
CA ASP A 55 -4.24 -9.17 13.31
C ASP A 55 -5.10 -9.27 14.58
N ARG A 56 -5.76 -8.20 14.99
CA ARG A 56 -6.58 -8.13 16.21
C ARG A 56 -7.97 -8.75 16.03
N GLN A 57 -8.41 -8.89 14.78
CA GLN A 57 -9.67 -9.54 14.44
C GLN A 57 -9.60 -11.07 14.57
N GLY A 58 -8.41 -11.66 14.77
CA GLY A 58 -8.19 -13.09 14.92
C GLY A 58 -7.65 -13.73 13.64
N ASP A 59 -8.03 -15.00 13.38
CA ASP A 59 -7.49 -15.76 12.24
C ASP A 59 -8.06 -15.34 10.88
N SER A 60 -9.09 -14.50 10.87
CA SER A 60 -9.66 -13.89 9.68
C SER A 60 -10.39 -12.60 10.03
N GLY A 61 -10.45 -11.69 9.10
CA GLY A 61 -11.10 -10.40 9.29
C GLY A 61 -11.19 -9.61 7.99
N MET A 62 -11.43 -8.31 8.12
CA MET A 62 -11.56 -7.39 7.01
C MET A 62 -10.46 -6.33 7.07
N CYS A 63 -9.66 -6.21 6.02
CA CYS A 63 -8.82 -5.04 5.81
C CYS A 63 -9.73 -3.88 5.39
N HIS A 64 -9.83 -2.87 6.25
CA HIS A 64 -10.60 -1.66 5.99
C HIS A 64 -9.72 -0.65 5.26
N ILE A 65 -10.10 -0.29 4.03
CA ILE A 65 -9.40 0.69 3.20
C ILE A 65 -10.32 1.89 3.05
N ALA A 66 -9.86 3.07 3.43
CA ALA A 66 -10.69 4.27 3.44
C ALA A 66 -9.99 5.49 2.83
N LYS A 67 -10.80 6.36 2.23
CA LYS A 67 -10.47 7.74 1.88
C LYS A 67 -11.24 8.66 2.80
N LEU A 68 -10.53 9.50 3.55
CA LEU A 68 -11.11 10.43 4.50
C LEU A 68 -10.84 11.88 4.08
N ASN A 69 -11.79 12.77 4.36
CA ASN A 69 -11.56 14.21 4.27
C ASN A 69 -10.56 14.61 5.35
N GLY A 70 -9.41 15.13 4.96
CA GLY A 70 -8.34 15.49 5.88
C GLY A 70 -8.67 16.68 6.80
N LEU A 71 -9.70 17.47 6.51
CA LEU A 71 -10.10 18.62 7.35
C LEU A 71 -10.93 18.20 8.56
N ASN A 72 -11.75 17.16 8.43
CA ASN A 72 -12.77 16.79 9.43
C ASN A 72 -12.90 15.27 9.71
N GLY A 73 -12.17 14.42 8.99
CA GLY A 73 -12.20 12.96 9.18
C GLY A 73 -13.42 12.26 8.57
N GLU A 74 -14.29 12.96 7.84
CA GLU A 74 -15.45 12.35 7.20
C GLU A 74 -15.03 11.35 6.12
N VAL A 75 -15.70 10.20 6.09
CA VAL A 75 -15.46 9.14 5.12
C VAL A 75 -15.98 9.56 3.75
N ALA A 76 -15.07 9.72 2.79
CA ALA A 76 -15.44 9.92 1.38
C ALA A 76 -15.86 8.59 0.73
N TRP A 77 -15.13 7.53 1.03
CA TRP A 77 -15.49 6.14 0.75
C TRP A 77 -14.71 5.19 1.66
N ALA A 78 -15.27 4.00 1.88
CA ALA A 78 -14.57 2.89 2.52
C ALA A 78 -14.91 1.59 1.81
N VAL A 79 -13.93 0.70 1.69
CA VAL A 79 -14.09 -0.65 1.15
C VAL A 79 -13.43 -1.66 2.08
N GLN A 80 -13.89 -2.90 2.02
CA GLN A 80 -13.41 -3.98 2.86
C GLN A 80 -12.93 -5.13 1.98
N VAL A 81 -11.75 -5.66 2.30
CA VAL A 81 -11.20 -6.84 1.64
C VAL A 81 -11.00 -7.92 2.70
N PRO A 82 -11.60 -9.12 2.53
CA PRO A 82 -11.40 -10.22 3.47
C PRO A 82 -9.95 -10.69 3.42
N CYS A 83 -9.34 -10.83 4.59
CA CYS A 83 -7.98 -11.32 4.76
C CYS A 83 -7.93 -12.38 5.86
N THR A 84 -6.88 -13.20 5.85
CA THR A 84 -6.68 -14.27 6.82
C THR A 84 -5.31 -14.15 7.47
N ARG A 85 -5.16 -14.77 8.64
CA ARG A 85 -3.86 -15.02 9.25
C ARG A 85 -3.31 -16.34 8.74
N HIS A 86 -2.07 -16.33 8.32
CA HIS A 86 -1.36 -17.53 7.90
C HIS A 86 -0.40 -17.97 9.02
N ASN A 87 -0.48 -19.24 9.42
CA ASN A 87 0.37 -19.80 10.45
C ASN A 87 1.37 -20.79 9.87
N ILE A 88 2.68 -20.48 9.99
CA ILE A 88 3.77 -21.35 9.55
C ILE A 88 4.75 -21.52 10.71
N ASN A 89 5.03 -22.78 11.11
CA ASN A 89 6.03 -23.09 12.12
C ASN A 89 5.86 -22.25 13.42
N ASN A 90 4.63 -22.12 13.92
CA ASN A 90 4.27 -21.32 15.09
C ASN A 90 4.57 -19.81 14.95
N LYS A 91 4.73 -19.30 13.74
CA LYS A 91 4.76 -17.87 13.46
C LYS A 91 3.48 -17.45 12.77
N HIS A 92 2.94 -16.32 13.20
CA HIS A 92 1.79 -15.69 12.57
C HIS A 92 2.28 -14.72 11.48
N PHE A 93 1.56 -14.74 10.36
CA PHE A 93 1.72 -13.79 9.27
C PHE A 93 0.34 -13.23 8.98
N ASP A 94 0.13 -12.01 9.44
CA ASP A 94 -1.18 -11.39 9.42
C ASP A 94 -1.51 -10.87 8.02
N GLY A 95 -2.80 -10.74 7.74
CA GLY A 95 -3.31 -10.25 6.47
C GLY A 95 -3.50 -8.74 6.48
N GLY A 96 -3.95 -8.20 5.36
CA GLY A 96 -4.24 -6.78 5.22
C GLY A 96 -3.14 -5.96 4.58
N MET A 97 -3.11 -4.66 4.86
CA MET A 97 -2.22 -3.71 4.19
C MET A 97 -1.10 -3.24 5.11
N TYR A 98 0.13 -3.59 4.74
CA TYR A 98 1.39 -3.13 5.37
C TYR A 98 2.08 -2.06 4.55
N SER A 99 1.84 -2.06 3.24
CA SER A 99 2.51 -1.17 2.30
C SER A 99 1.89 0.22 2.28
N THR A 100 2.74 1.25 2.20
CA THR A 100 2.27 2.61 1.90
C THR A 100 1.62 2.63 0.52
N PRO A 101 0.38 3.10 0.37
CA PRO A 101 -0.26 3.20 -0.93
C PRO A 101 0.49 4.14 -1.87
N LEU A 102 0.49 3.82 -3.17
CA LEU A 102 1.06 4.68 -4.22
C LEU A 102 -0.06 5.46 -4.91
N LEU A 103 -0.01 6.78 -4.84
CA LEU A 103 -0.89 7.64 -5.64
C LEU A 103 -0.47 7.58 -7.10
N GLY A 104 -1.39 7.22 -7.96
CA GLY A 104 -1.17 7.25 -9.40
C GLY A 104 -1.06 8.68 -9.94
N GLY A 105 -0.34 8.82 -11.03
CA GLY A 105 -0.19 10.04 -11.81
C GLY A 105 -0.16 9.70 -13.30
N GLY A 106 0.07 10.70 -14.16
CA GLY A 106 0.08 10.49 -15.59
C GLY A 106 -1.21 9.84 -16.09
N ASN A 107 -1.07 8.74 -16.85
CA ASN A 107 -2.19 7.97 -17.37
C ASN A 107 -2.99 7.20 -16.30
N CYS A 108 -2.57 7.25 -15.03
CA CYS A 108 -3.19 6.58 -13.87
C CYS A 108 -3.54 7.58 -12.76
N SER A 109 -3.71 8.87 -13.06
CA SER A 109 -4.02 9.92 -12.06
C SER A 109 -5.32 9.68 -11.28
N ASP A 110 -6.22 8.87 -11.83
CA ASP A 110 -7.48 8.43 -11.24
C ASP A 110 -7.37 7.22 -10.30
N LEU A 111 -6.17 6.63 -10.16
CA LEU A 111 -5.94 5.38 -9.43
C LEU A 111 -5.04 5.58 -8.19
N ILE A 112 -5.24 4.69 -7.21
CA ILE A 112 -4.34 4.48 -6.09
C ILE A 112 -4.02 2.98 -6.01
N PHE A 113 -2.78 2.65 -5.65
CA PHE A 113 -2.27 1.29 -5.69
C PHE A 113 -1.74 0.86 -4.32
N SER A 114 -1.90 -0.43 -4.02
CA SER A 114 -1.31 -1.03 -2.82
C SER A 114 -1.20 -2.54 -2.96
N THR A 115 -0.51 -3.16 -2.01
CA THR A 115 -0.46 -4.61 -1.87
C THR A 115 -1.26 -5.04 -0.66
N LEU A 116 -2.00 -6.14 -0.76
CA LEU A 116 -2.64 -6.78 0.36
C LEU A 116 -2.06 -8.17 0.59
N ALA A 117 -1.78 -8.46 1.85
CA ALA A 117 -1.29 -9.76 2.29
C ALA A 117 -2.46 -10.66 2.67
N ASN A 118 -2.35 -11.95 2.36
CA ASN A 118 -3.29 -13.00 2.77
C ASN A 118 -4.76 -12.68 2.47
N ASP A 119 -5.01 -12.02 1.34
CA ASP A 119 -6.35 -11.67 0.83
C ASP A 119 -6.98 -12.79 -0.02
N GLY A 120 -6.50 -14.00 0.14
CA GLY A 120 -6.93 -15.21 -0.56
C GLY A 120 -6.62 -16.45 0.25
N VAL A 121 -6.07 -17.47 -0.42
CA VAL A 121 -5.59 -18.67 0.24
C VAL A 121 -4.23 -18.39 0.89
N ASN A 122 -3.91 -19.11 1.95
CA ASN A 122 -2.71 -18.95 2.78
C ASN A 122 -1.43 -18.57 2.01
N GLY A 123 -0.85 -17.44 2.38
CA GLY A 123 0.37 -16.91 1.79
C GLY A 123 0.17 -16.17 0.47
N ASP A 124 -1.05 -16.14 -0.08
CA ASP A 124 -1.36 -15.35 -1.26
C ASP A 124 -1.27 -13.86 -0.94
N GLY A 125 -0.90 -13.09 -1.95
CA GLY A 125 -0.92 -11.64 -1.90
C GLY A 125 -1.24 -11.09 -3.28
N HIS A 126 -1.90 -9.95 -3.31
CA HIS A 126 -2.25 -9.29 -4.54
C HIS A 126 -1.83 -7.82 -4.52
N PHE A 127 -1.47 -7.35 -5.70
CA PHE A 127 -1.33 -5.94 -6.00
C PHE A 127 -2.68 -5.42 -6.53
N TYR A 128 -3.18 -4.34 -5.93
CA TYR A 128 -4.47 -3.76 -6.23
C TYR A 128 -4.35 -2.38 -6.84
N ALA A 129 -5.28 -2.06 -7.74
CA ALA A 129 -5.61 -0.70 -8.15
C ALA A 129 -7.04 -0.38 -7.73
N PHE A 130 -7.22 0.74 -7.05
CA PHE A 130 -8.52 1.28 -6.66
C PHE A 130 -8.76 2.61 -7.37
N GLU A 131 -10.00 2.87 -7.77
CA GLU A 131 -10.41 4.19 -8.25
C GLU A 131 -10.42 5.19 -7.10
N LYS A 132 -9.65 6.26 -7.18
CA LYS A 132 -9.53 7.28 -6.11
C LYS A 132 -10.86 7.92 -5.73
N ARG A 133 -11.81 8.03 -6.67
CA ARG A 133 -13.09 8.68 -6.46
C ARG A 133 -14.08 7.83 -5.68
N THR A 134 -14.05 6.51 -5.84
CA THR A 134 -15.10 5.61 -5.30
C THR A 134 -14.57 4.47 -4.42
N GLY A 135 -13.26 4.21 -4.43
CA GLY A 135 -12.65 3.05 -3.79
C GLY A 135 -12.89 1.72 -4.53
N LYS A 136 -13.57 1.75 -5.70
CA LYS A 136 -13.84 0.55 -6.48
C LYS A 136 -12.54 -0.09 -6.95
N VAL A 137 -12.42 -1.40 -6.76
CA VAL A 137 -11.32 -2.19 -7.32
C VAL A 137 -11.42 -2.17 -8.85
N VAL A 138 -10.39 -1.66 -9.50
CA VAL A 138 -10.26 -1.63 -10.96
C VAL A 138 -9.68 -2.95 -11.47
N TYR A 139 -8.62 -3.42 -10.81
CA TYR A 139 -8.05 -4.74 -11.02
C TYR A 139 -7.31 -5.21 -9.78
N LYS A 140 -7.04 -6.51 -9.72
CA LYS A 140 -6.06 -7.10 -8.81
C LYS A 140 -5.15 -8.05 -9.57
N THR A 141 -3.86 -7.99 -9.29
CA THR A 141 -2.82 -8.81 -9.90
C THR A 141 -2.24 -9.73 -8.86
N LYS A 142 -2.30 -11.04 -9.10
CA LYS A 142 -1.74 -12.02 -8.19
C LYS A 142 -0.21 -11.94 -8.18
N LEU A 143 0.38 -11.86 -6.98
CA LEU A 143 1.81 -12.02 -6.74
C LEU A 143 2.11 -13.50 -6.44
N LYS A 144 3.37 -13.91 -6.51
CA LYS A 144 3.80 -15.27 -6.17
C LYS A 144 3.73 -15.53 -4.67
N HIS A 145 3.86 -14.45 -3.88
CA HIS A 145 3.62 -14.43 -2.45
C HIS A 145 3.14 -13.04 -2.02
N TYR A 146 2.71 -12.89 -0.75
CA TYR A 146 2.29 -11.57 -0.25
C TYR A 146 3.46 -10.57 -0.20
N ALA A 147 3.13 -9.29 -0.24
CA ALA A 147 4.11 -8.21 -0.23
C ALA A 147 3.83 -7.22 0.92
N TRP A 148 4.88 -6.89 1.68
CA TRP A 148 4.91 -5.80 2.65
C TRP A 148 5.63 -4.57 2.10
N SER A 149 6.42 -4.76 1.05
CA SER A 149 7.10 -3.68 0.33
C SER A 149 6.10 -2.70 -0.27
N SER A 150 6.32 -1.41 -0.05
CA SER A 150 5.49 -0.39 -0.68
C SER A 150 5.79 -0.30 -2.18
N PRO A 151 4.76 -0.22 -3.03
CA PRO A 151 4.96 -0.02 -4.46
C PRO A 151 5.61 1.33 -4.74
N VAL A 152 6.49 1.39 -5.72
CA VAL A 152 7.09 2.63 -6.24
C VAL A 152 6.79 2.79 -7.71
N GLY A 153 6.38 4.00 -8.11
CA GLY A 153 6.05 4.33 -9.50
C GLY A 153 7.15 5.12 -10.20
N PHE A 154 7.25 4.92 -11.49
CA PHE A 154 8.02 5.77 -12.40
C PHE A 154 7.31 5.88 -13.75
N TYR A 155 7.70 6.85 -14.57
CA TYR A 155 7.02 7.17 -15.82
C TYR A 155 7.97 7.04 -17.00
N ASN A 156 7.47 6.54 -18.12
CA ASN A 156 8.17 6.60 -19.38
C ASN A 156 7.99 7.99 -20.06
N GLU A 157 8.59 8.18 -21.24
CA GLU A 157 8.50 9.42 -22.00
C GLU A 157 7.07 9.80 -22.43
N LYS A 158 6.16 8.83 -22.46
CA LYS A 158 4.72 9.04 -22.77
C LYS A 158 3.88 9.34 -21.53
N ASN A 159 4.52 9.52 -20.37
CA ASN A 159 3.85 9.71 -19.09
C ASN A 159 2.95 8.53 -18.68
N GLU A 160 3.32 7.32 -19.10
CA GLU A 160 2.68 6.07 -18.68
C GLU A 160 3.34 5.54 -17.40
N LEU A 161 2.53 5.20 -16.41
CA LEU A 161 2.99 4.72 -15.11
C LEU A 161 3.38 3.26 -15.16
N PHE A 162 4.58 2.97 -14.67
CA PHE A 162 5.08 1.64 -14.33
C PHE A 162 5.36 1.55 -12.84
N ILE A 163 5.14 0.39 -12.24
CA ILE A 163 5.21 0.20 -10.80
C ILE A 163 6.12 -0.99 -10.50
N VAL A 164 7.02 -0.79 -9.55
CA VAL A 164 7.84 -1.86 -8.98
C VAL A 164 7.35 -2.19 -7.58
N VAL A 165 7.25 -3.48 -7.29
CA VAL A 165 6.95 -4.00 -5.98
C VAL A 165 7.76 -5.27 -5.72
N GLY A 166 8.14 -5.50 -4.46
CA GLY A 166 8.83 -6.72 -4.02
C GLY A 166 7.94 -7.58 -3.13
N ASP A 167 8.05 -8.91 -3.23
CA ASP A 167 7.35 -9.83 -2.35
C ASP A 167 8.25 -10.50 -1.32
N THR A 168 7.65 -11.22 -0.39
CA THR A 168 8.35 -11.91 0.71
C THR A 168 9.07 -13.19 0.27
N TYR A 169 8.95 -13.63 -0.99
CA TYR A 169 9.78 -14.69 -1.59
C TYR A 169 10.98 -14.16 -2.38
N GLY A 170 11.16 -12.83 -2.38
CA GLY A 170 12.31 -12.19 -3.02
C GLY A 170 12.12 -11.95 -4.52
N TYR A 171 10.90 -11.96 -5.01
CA TYR A 171 10.59 -11.52 -6.37
C TYR A 171 10.42 -10.01 -6.43
N LEU A 172 10.93 -9.41 -7.48
CA LEU A 172 10.62 -8.05 -7.91
C LEU A 172 9.73 -8.13 -9.15
N TYR A 173 8.69 -7.33 -9.16
CA TYR A 173 7.73 -7.22 -10.25
C TYR A 173 7.84 -5.85 -10.89
N LEU A 174 7.76 -5.82 -12.22
CA LEU A 174 7.49 -4.63 -13.01
C LEU A 174 6.07 -4.73 -13.56
N ILE A 175 5.20 -3.83 -13.14
CA ILE A 175 3.77 -3.86 -13.43
C ILE A 175 3.38 -2.61 -14.22
N GLU A 176 2.61 -2.78 -15.30
CA GLU A 176 2.00 -1.68 -16.03
C GLU A 176 0.83 -1.10 -15.21
N GLY A 177 0.92 0.17 -14.82
CA GLY A 177 -0.02 0.78 -13.88
C GLY A 177 -1.47 0.80 -14.37
N LYS A 178 -1.72 1.00 -15.67
CA LYS A 178 -3.09 1.12 -16.20
C LYS A 178 -3.84 -0.20 -16.26
N SER A 179 -3.15 -1.31 -16.52
CA SER A 179 -3.78 -2.63 -16.73
C SER A 179 -3.53 -3.64 -15.60
N GLY A 180 -2.52 -3.41 -14.76
CA GLY A 180 -2.06 -4.39 -13.77
C GLY A 180 -1.27 -5.56 -14.37
N ARG A 181 -0.94 -5.49 -15.66
CA ARG A 181 -0.19 -6.54 -16.34
C ARG A 181 1.25 -6.58 -15.82
N VAL A 182 1.69 -7.75 -15.34
CA VAL A 182 3.08 -8.00 -15.01
C VAL A 182 3.88 -8.06 -16.32
N ILE A 183 4.81 -7.13 -16.47
CA ILE A 183 5.71 -7.04 -17.65
C ILE A 183 6.92 -7.93 -17.43
N TYR A 184 7.44 -7.91 -16.20
CA TYR A 184 8.61 -8.66 -15.80
C TYR A 184 8.51 -9.04 -14.34
N ASP A 185 8.93 -10.25 -13.98
CA ASP A 185 9.14 -10.69 -12.62
C ASP A 185 10.35 -11.62 -12.53
N GLU A 186 11.18 -11.41 -11.51
CA GLU A 186 12.32 -12.27 -11.27
C GLU A 186 12.68 -12.29 -9.78
N ARG A 187 13.24 -13.41 -9.34
CA ARG A 187 13.71 -13.58 -7.99
C ARG A 187 15.15 -13.10 -7.85
N PHE A 188 15.33 -11.98 -7.14
CA PHE A 188 16.65 -11.39 -6.87
C PHE A 188 17.11 -11.65 -5.44
N GLY A 189 16.20 -11.74 -4.49
CA GLY A 189 16.50 -11.79 -3.06
C GLY A 189 15.87 -12.96 -2.33
N VAL A 190 15.77 -12.79 -1.02
CA VAL A 190 15.15 -13.78 -0.13
C VAL A 190 13.77 -13.28 0.30
N ASN A 191 13.65 -12.03 0.66
CA ASN A 191 12.44 -11.37 1.12
C ASN A 191 12.65 -9.86 0.99
N PHE A 192 11.71 -9.18 0.33
CA PHE A 192 11.67 -7.73 0.20
C PHE A 192 10.60 -7.16 1.13
N GLU A 193 11.00 -6.63 2.28
CA GLU A 193 10.14 -5.84 3.17
C GLU A 193 10.41 -4.36 3.03
N SER A 194 11.64 -4.00 2.62
CA SER A 194 11.95 -2.61 2.33
C SER A 194 11.27 -2.15 1.04
N SER A 195 10.87 -0.90 1.04
CA SER A 195 10.34 -0.26 -0.17
C SER A 195 11.47 0.06 -1.13
N PRO A 196 11.32 -0.22 -2.42
CA PRO A 196 12.31 0.17 -3.42
C PRO A 196 12.34 1.69 -3.62
N VAL A 197 13.42 2.18 -4.21
CA VAL A 197 13.52 3.55 -4.71
C VAL A 197 13.99 3.54 -6.16
N VAL A 198 13.40 4.40 -6.99
CA VAL A 198 13.79 4.56 -8.40
C VAL A 198 14.32 5.96 -8.62
N VAL A 199 15.51 6.07 -9.23
CA VAL A 199 16.12 7.33 -9.64
C VAL A 199 16.63 7.19 -11.08
N GLY A 200 16.00 7.89 -12.00
CA GLY A 200 16.21 7.67 -13.43
C GLY A 200 15.92 6.20 -13.79
N ASN A 201 16.87 5.55 -14.44
CA ASN A 201 16.76 4.13 -14.83
C ASN A 201 17.37 3.18 -13.78
N THR A 202 17.51 3.60 -12.54
CA THR A 202 18.11 2.79 -11.49
C THR A 202 17.11 2.54 -10.37
N LEU A 203 16.86 1.27 -10.09
CA LEU A 203 16.16 0.80 -8.91
C LEU A 203 17.18 0.36 -7.86
N VAL A 204 16.92 0.73 -6.60
CA VAL A 204 17.66 0.22 -5.43
C VAL A 204 16.67 -0.33 -4.42
N VAL A 205 16.93 -1.52 -3.88
CA VAL A 205 16.08 -2.17 -2.88
C VAL A 205 16.91 -3.05 -1.93
N GLY A 206 16.58 -3.02 -0.64
CA GLY A 206 17.14 -3.90 0.38
C GLY A 206 16.39 -5.23 0.47
N SER A 207 17.09 -6.30 0.84
CA SER A 207 16.51 -7.62 1.12
C SER A 207 16.93 -8.11 2.51
N ARG A 208 16.08 -8.89 3.15
CA ARG A 208 16.43 -9.59 4.41
C ARG A 208 17.61 -10.54 4.28
N GLY A 209 18.01 -10.91 3.06
CA GLY A 209 19.23 -11.66 2.78
C GLY A 209 20.54 -10.86 2.99
N GLN A 210 20.51 -9.76 3.75
CA GLN A 210 21.67 -8.89 4.03
C GLN A 210 22.30 -8.31 2.74
N SER A 211 21.48 -8.05 1.73
CA SER A 211 21.90 -7.56 0.43
C SER A 211 21.11 -6.33 0.02
N VAL A 212 21.77 -5.44 -0.70
CA VAL A 212 21.15 -4.32 -1.40
C VAL A 212 21.33 -4.57 -2.90
N TYR A 213 20.23 -4.54 -3.63
CA TYR A 213 20.23 -4.75 -5.08
C TYR A 213 20.14 -3.42 -5.78
N LYS A 214 20.97 -3.26 -6.80
CA LYS A 214 20.90 -2.20 -7.79
C LYS A 214 20.50 -2.84 -9.11
N VAL A 215 19.31 -2.47 -9.63
CA VAL A 215 18.78 -3.01 -10.88
C VAL A 215 18.65 -1.87 -11.87
N HIS A 216 19.06 -2.12 -13.11
CA HIS A 216 18.87 -1.18 -14.21
C HIS A 216 17.54 -1.47 -14.90
N ILE A 217 16.70 -0.43 -15.06
CA ILE A 217 15.44 -0.48 -15.79
C ILE A 217 15.74 0.04 -17.20
N GLY A 218 15.74 -0.84 -18.18
CA GLY A 218 16.02 -0.54 -19.58
C GLY A 218 14.84 -0.74 -20.51
#